data_5063b17a536dbcaa8437b5830121accf
#
_entry.id   5063b17a536dbcaa8437b5830121accf
#
_cell.length_a   1.000
_cell.length_b   1.000
_cell.length_c   1.000
_cell.angle_alpha   90.00
_cell.angle_beta   90.00
_cell.angle_gamma   90.00
#
_symmetry.space_group_name_H-M   'P 1'
#
loop_
_entity.id
_entity.type
_entity.pdbx_description
1 polymer ?
#
loop_
_entity_poly.entity_id
_entity_poly.type
_entity_poly.pdbx_seq_one_letter_code
_entity_poly.pdbx_strand_id
1 'polypeptide(L)'
;MKMSKILSLLLAVVMLAACFAACTPVEEEQNPNADLAGTYDITMWVSEKEGVADQFKAQIAAFMEANPGIIINAQIEGVTEADAGSKVVADVATAPDIYCFAQDQLARLVQAAALAAPGKAATETIKANNDAGSVAAASVAGTLYAYPMTSDNGYYLYYDKSIISEEDADSLEAIIAACEENGVKFRYPLENAWYTASFFFATGCTSTCKMNENGEFIGITDDFNSANGIIAMKGMQKLAQSSCYDSDADVFTDAGAIVTGIWNAGAAAEHFGDNLGATDLPSFTVDGESYHLGSFSGNKLMGVKPQTDAKRAAVLSLLAQYLTGKECQQQRFESFEWGPSNKEVQASEAVQQNISLAALAKQNNYATPQGQIGGSWWDIAKVLGADAKAATSEADLQTALDNYDAAIDSWLQIPPEKRYAWTVIGSVGGTSWDTDFTMTEDPAGTWTSVAINMTAGEEFKVRQGLSWDNNYGVDGEKGGANIVVETSGTYKVQLVFGADDSVTITLIAAE
;
A
#
# COMPACT_ATOMS: atom_id res chain seq x y z
N MET A 1 -1.85 -44.35 77.83
CA MET A 1 -0.81 -44.72 76.87
C MET A 1 -1.31 -45.27 75.55
N LYS A 2 -2.58 -45.50 75.28
CA LYS A 2 -3.07 -46.04 73.97
C LYS A 2 -3.58 -44.98 72.98
N MET A 3 -4.02 -43.80 73.49
CA MET A 3 -4.50 -42.73 72.61
C MET A 3 -3.37 -41.93 71.90
N SER A 4 -2.21 -41.76 72.53
CA SER A 4 -1.12 -41.00 71.95
C SER A 4 -0.46 -41.73 70.79
N LYS A 5 -0.44 -43.08 70.75
CA LYS A 5 0.09 -43.85 69.66
C LYS A 5 -0.81 -43.88 68.43
N ILE A 6 -2.11 -43.77 68.57
CA ILE A 6 -3.09 -43.69 67.49
C ILE A 6 -3.01 -42.28 66.84
N LEU A 7 -2.84 -41.24 67.65
CA LEU A 7 -2.70 -39.85 67.14
C LEU A 7 -1.40 -39.64 66.34
N SER A 8 -0.28 -40.30 66.80
CA SER A 8 1.00 -40.26 66.10
C SER A 8 0.97 -41.01 64.75
N LEU A 9 0.20 -42.11 64.70
CA LEU A 9 0.06 -42.91 63.46
C LEU A 9 -0.82 -42.18 62.45
N LEU A 10 -1.88 -41.48 62.88
CA LEU A 10 -2.74 -40.67 62.05
C LEU A 10 -1.99 -39.44 61.50
N LEU A 11 -1.13 -38.80 62.31
CA LEU A 11 -0.30 -37.69 61.84
C LEU A 11 0.76 -38.12 60.80
N ALA A 12 1.36 -39.33 60.95
CA ALA A 12 2.30 -39.86 60.01
C ALA A 12 1.65 -40.26 58.69
N VAL A 13 0.40 -40.76 58.70
CA VAL A 13 -0.35 -41.09 57.47
C VAL A 13 -0.78 -39.81 56.73
N VAL A 14 -1.16 -38.74 57.45
CA VAL A 14 -1.50 -37.45 56.84
C VAL A 14 -0.27 -36.77 56.25
N MET A 15 0.91 -36.86 56.89
CA MET A 15 2.16 -36.35 56.29
C MET A 15 2.64 -37.16 55.10
N LEU A 16 2.46 -38.50 55.06
CA LEU A 16 2.75 -39.29 53.88
C LEU A 16 1.78 -38.99 52.73
N ALA A 17 0.50 -38.77 52.99
CA ALA A 17 -0.47 -38.37 51.97
C ALA A 17 -0.20 -36.95 51.44
N ALA A 18 0.31 -36.04 52.26
CA ALA A 18 0.75 -34.70 51.79
C ALA A 18 2.02 -34.74 50.93
N CYS A 19 2.90 -35.70 51.15
CA CYS A 19 4.10 -35.88 50.29
C CYS A 19 3.79 -36.51 48.92
N PHE A 20 2.69 -37.27 48.79
CA PHE A 20 2.24 -37.81 47.50
C PHE A 20 1.38 -36.83 46.69
N ALA A 21 0.81 -35.79 47.32
CA ALA A 21 0.08 -34.75 46.65
C ALA A 21 1.00 -33.63 46.07
N ALA A 22 2.30 -33.64 46.39
CA ALA A 22 3.28 -32.67 45.91
C ALA A 22 4.08 -33.14 44.66
N CYS A 23 3.76 -34.32 44.14
CA CYS A 23 4.34 -34.84 42.89
C CYS A 23 3.22 -35.13 41.88
N THR A 24 2.35 -34.13 41.61
CA THR A 24 1.74 -34.09 40.29
C THR A 24 2.87 -33.74 39.33
N PRO A 25 3.14 -34.54 38.28
CA PRO A 25 3.99 -34.10 37.20
C PRO A 25 3.39 -32.76 36.76
N VAL A 26 4.18 -31.71 36.71
CA VAL A 26 3.87 -30.54 35.90
C VAL A 26 3.71 -31.15 34.52
N GLU A 27 2.48 -31.24 33.99
CA GLU A 27 2.29 -31.48 32.58
C GLU A 27 3.12 -30.39 31.92
N GLU A 28 4.25 -30.77 31.32
CA GLU A 28 4.96 -29.88 30.40
C GLU A 28 3.89 -29.44 29.40
N GLU A 29 3.56 -28.15 29.39
CA GLU A 29 2.69 -27.59 28.37
C GLU A 29 3.27 -28.02 27.03
N GLN A 30 2.60 -28.96 26.39
CA GLN A 30 3.06 -29.48 25.10
C GLN A 30 3.07 -28.27 24.15
N ASN A 31 4.26 -27.91 23.65
CA ASN A 31 4.40 -26.89 22.63
C ASN A 31 3.49 -27.28 21.44
N PRO A 32 2.40 -26.55 21.18
CA PRO A 32 1.46 -26.90 20.11
C PRO A 32 2.12 -26.88 18.73
N ASN A 33 3.30 -26.26 18.61
CA ASN A 33 4.06 -26.12 17.38
C ASN A 33 5.32 -27.03 17.33
N ALA A 34 5.40 -28.05 18.19
CA ALA A 34 6.56 -28.95 18.25
C ALA A 34 6.85 -29.62 16.88
N ASP A 35 5.82 -29.94 16.12
CA ASP A 35 5.93 -30.54 14.78
C ASP A 35 6.55 -29.58 13.75
N LEU A 36 6.56 -28.27 14.04
CA LEU A 36 7.14 -27.22 13.21
C LEU A 36 8.61 -26.92 13.54
N ALA A 37 9.19 -27.62 14.53
CA ALA A 37 10.59 -27.41 14.90
C ALA A 37 11.53 -27.60 13.71
N GLY A 38 12.45 -26.65 13.50
CA GLY A 38 13.39 -26.62 12.37
C GLY A 38 14.05 -25.26 12.21
N THR A 39 14.99 -25.18 11.26
CA THR A 39 15.62 -23.92 10.87
C THR A 39 15.09 -23.50 9.51
N TYR A 40 14.69 -22.23 9.40
CA TYR A 40 14.06 -21.65 8.22
C TYR A 40 14.79 -20.37 7.83
N ASP A 41 15.44 -20.39 6.68
CA ASP A 41 15.98 -19.20 6.04
C ASP A 41 14.85 -18.54 5.27
N ILE A 42 14.50 -17.29 5.59
CA ILE A 42 13.39 -16.56 4.97
C ILE A 42 13.84 -15.20 4.47
N THR A 43 13.17 -14.73 3.44
CA THR A 43 13.29 -13.37 2.93
C THR A 43 12.02 -12.58 3.25
N MET A 44 12.16 -11.30 3.59
CA MET A 44 11.05 -10.47 4.00
C MET A 44 11.22 -9.01 3.53
N TRP A 45 10.15 -8.44 2.95
CA TRP A 45 10.07 -7.01 2.68
C TRP A 45 9.16 -6.32 3.68
N VAL A 46 9.67 -5.24 4.26
CA VAL A 46 8.97 -4.37 5.20
C VAL A 46 9.13 -2.92 4.76
N SER A 47 8.43 -1.97 5.40
CA SER A 47 8.62 -0.54 5.13
C SER A 47 10.09 -0.14 5.17
N GLU A 48 10.51 0.72 4.25
CA GLU A 48 11.85 1.29 4.17
C GLU A 48 12.14 2.35 5.26
N LYS A 49 11.10 2.73 6.05
CA LYS A 49 11.25 3.71 7.14
C LYS A 49 12.32 3.22 8.13
N GLU A 50 13.18 4.16 8.55
CA GLU A 50 14.26 3.88 9.49
C GLU A 50 13.75 3.22 10.78
N GLY A 51 14.45 2.18 11.23
CA GLY A 51 14.12 1.40 12.44
C GLY A 51 13.06 0.30 12.24
N VAL A 52 12.29 0.28 11.15
CA VAL A 52 11.24 -0.72 10.93
C VAL A 52 11.83 -2.12 10.78
N ALA A 53 12.88 -2.28 9.97
CA ALA A 53 13.53 -3.59 9.80
C ALA A 53 14.07 -4.14 11.13
N ASP A 54 14.63 -3.29 11.99
CA ASP A 54 15.13 -3.71 13.30
C ASP A 54 14.00 -4.06 14.28
N GLN A 55 12.87 -3.36 14.21
CA GLN A 55 11.67 -3.72 14.96
C GLN A 55 11.16 -5.12 14.55
N PHE A 56 11.09 -5.43 13.26
CA PHE A 56 10.69 -6.76 12.79
C PHE A 56 11.69 -7.84 13.20
N LYS A 57 13.00 -7.58 13.18
CA LYS A 57 14.01 -8.51 13.72
C LYS A 57 13.77 -8.81 15.21
N ALA A 58 13.50 -7.79 16.02
CA ALA A 58 13.17 -7.96 17.44
C ALA A 58 11.89 -8.78 17.65
N GLN A 59 10.85 -8.54 16.84
CA GLN A 59 9.59 -9.28 16.87
C GLN A 59 9.78 -10.75 16.45
N ILE A 60 10.63 -11.03 15.45
CA ILE A 60 10.98 -12.39 15.06
C ILE A 60 11.76 -13.10 16.17
N ALA A 61 12.66 -12.40 16.88
CA ALA A 61 13.35 -12.98 18.03
C ALA A 61 12.37 -13.36 19.14
N ALA A 62 11.40 -12.51 19.46
CA ALA A 62 10.35 -12.80 20.43
C ALA A 62 9.42 -13.96 19.96
N PHE A 63 9.15 -14.05 18.66
CA PHE A 63 8.45 -15.21 18.08
C PHE A 63 9.18 -16.51 18.34
N MET A 64 10.50 -16.54 18.14
CA MET A 64 11.33 -17.74 18.40
C MET A 64 11.34 -18.12 19.88
N GLU A 65 11.36 -17.15 20.79
CA GLU A 65 11.26 -17.40 22.23
C GLU A 65 9.90 -18.01 22.60
N ALA A 66 8.81 -17.54 21.97
CA ALA A 66 7.46 -18.06 22.17
C ALA A 66 7.22 -19.44 21.52
N ASN A 67 8.07 -19.84 20.55
CA ASN A 67 7.94 -21.10 19.79
C ASN A 67 9.25 -21.91 19.85
N PRO A 68 9.61 -22.50 20.99
CA PRO A 68 10.85 -23.26 21.15
C PRO A 68 11.00 -24.36 20.10
N GLY A 69 12.14 -24.38 19.43
CA GLY A 69 12.47 -25.33 18.36
C GLY A 69 12.27 -24.78 16.95
N ILE A 70 11.58 -23.65 16.76
CA ILE A 70 11.53 -22.94 15.49
C ILE A 70 12.66 -21.89 15.46
N ILE A 71 13.55 -21.99 14.48
CA ILE A 71 14.65 -21.03 14.27
C ILE A 71 14.41 -20.32 12.93
N ILE A 72 14.32 -19.00 12.97
CA ILE A 72 14.13 -18.14 11.80
C ILE A 72 15.41 -17.35 11.54
N ASN A 73 16.01 -17.52 10.37
CA ASN A 73 17.07 -16.67 9.83
C ASN A 73 16.44 -15.75 8.79
N ALA A 74 16.04 -14.55 9.18
CA ALA A 74 15.36 -13.61 8.31
C ALA A 74 16.36 -12.65 7.63
N GLN A 75 16.29 -12.56 6.30
CA GLN A 75 16.86 -11.47 5.53
C GLN A 75 15.73 -10.45 5.30
N ILE A 76 15.85 -9.26 5.90
CA ILE A 76 14.82 -8.23 5.87
C ILE A 76 15.32 -7.05 5.05
N GLU A 77 14.54 -6.64 4.07
CA GLU A 77 14.80 -5.54 3.16
C GLU A 77 13.69 -4.49 3.25
N GLY A 78 14.08 -3.20 3.15
CA GLY A 78 13.14 -2.08 3.10
C GLY A 78 12.59 -1.90 1.70
N VAL A 79 11.27 -2.03 1.55
CA VAL A 79 10.55 -1.78 0.30
C VAL A 79 9.27 -1.04 0.65
N THR A 80 8.96 0.05 -0.05
CA THR A 80 7.71 0.80 0.18
C THR A 80 6.49 -0.08 -0.09
N GLU A 81 5.50 -0.02 0.76
CA GLU A 81 4.26 -0.79 0.61
C GLU A 81 3.51 -0.44 -0.68
N ALA A 82 3.72 0.77 -1.21
CA ALA A 82 3.15 1.20 -2.49
C ALA A 82 3.74 0.45 -3.69
N ASP A 83 5.02 0.06 -3.64
CA ASP A 83 5.72 -0.60 -4.75
C ASP A 83 5.76 -2.12 -4.62
N ALA A 84 5.66 -2.64 -3.40
CA ALA A 84 5.90 -4.05 -3.10
C ALA A 84 5.08 -5.00 -3.98
N GLY A 85 3.79 -4.73 -4.16
CA GLY A 85 2.93 -5.58 -5.00
C GLY A 85 3.34 -5.59 -6.46
N SER A 86 3.75 -4.45 -7.01
CA SER A 86 4.24 -4.36 -8.39
C SER A 86 5.53 -5.15 -8.58
N LYS A 87 6.47 -5.04 -7.64
CA LYS A 87 7.72 -5.79 -7.64
C LYS A 87 7.49 -7.31 -7.51
N VAL A 88 6.58 -7.72 -6.62
CA VAL A 88 6.21 -9.14 -6.46
C VAL A 88 5.59 -9.71 -7.74
N VAL A 89 4.66 -8.98 -8.37
CA VAL A 89 4.00 -9.43 -9.60
C VAL A 89 4.98 -9.50 -10.77
N ALA A 90 6.00 -8.63 -10.80
CA ALA A 90 7.03 -8.67 -11.83
C ALA A 90 7.81 -10.00 -11.84
N ASP A 91 8.07 -10.58 -10.67
CA ASP A 91 8.68 -11.92 -10.55
C ASP A 91 8.24 -12.61 -9.24
N VAL A 92 7.14 -13.37 -9.32
CA VAL A 92 6.62 -14.13 -8.16
C VAL A 92 7.61 -15.22 -7.70
N ALA A 93 8.44 -15.75 -8.58
CA ALA A 93 9.35 -16.84 -8.23
C ALA A 93 10.45 -16.36 -7.28
N THR A 94 11.04 -15.19 -7.52
CA THR A 94 12.09 -14.59 -6.70
C THR A 94 11.55 -13.68 -5.59
N ALA A 95 10.24 -13.38 -5.59
CA ALA A 95 9.59 -12.58 -4.56
C ALA A 95 9.87 -13.13 -3.14
N PRO A 96 9.93 -12.25 -2.11
CA PRO A 96 10.21 -12.66 -0.73
C PRO A 96 9.12 -13.59 -0.17
N ASP A 97 9.47 -14.34 0.86
CA ASP A 97 8.55 -15.27 1.53
C ASP A 97 7.39 -14.54 2.23
N ILE A 98 7.69 -13.37 2.80
CA ILE A 98 6.72 -12.49 3.48
C ILE A 98 6.96 -11.06 3.00
N TYR A 99 5.90 -10.31 2.74
CA TYR A 99 6.01 -8.92 2.32
C TYR A 99 4.83 -8.05 2.76
N CYS A 100 5.12 -6.78 3.05
CA CYS A 100 4.12 -5.78 3.39
C CYS A 100 3.74 -4.99 2.13
N PHE A 101 2.45 -4.67 1.95
CA PHE A 101 1.94 -3.97 0.78
C PHE A 101 0.67 -3.18 1.09
N ALA A 102 0.35 -2.19 0.25
CA ALA A 102 -0.90 -1.43 0.34
C ALA A 102 -2.08 -2.24 -0.25
N GLN A 103 -3.25 -2.11 0.35
CA GLN A 103 -4.41 -2.97 0.09
C GLN A 103 -4.89 -2.97 -1.37
N ASP A 104 -4.73 -1.88 -2.12
CA ASP A 104 -5.14 -1.77 -3.52
C ASP A 104 -4.43 -2.76 -4.44
N GLN A 105 -3.30 -3.32 -4.00
CA GLN A 105 -2.51 -4.30 -4.74
C GLN A 105 -2.96 -5.74 -4.53
N LEU A 106 -3.86 -5.99 -3.55
CA LEU A 106 -4.25 -7.34 -3.14
C LEU A 106 -4.80 -8.18 -4.31
N ALA A 107 -5.70 -7.62 -5.11
CA ALA A 107 -6.32 -8.34 -6.22
C ALA A 107 -5.29 -8.78 -7.27
N ARG A 108 -4.32 -7.91 -7.60
CA ARG A 108 -3.21 -8.24 -8.53
C ARG A 108 -2.33 -9.36 -7.98
N LEU A 109 -2.03 -9.33 -6.70
CA LEU A 109 -1.23 -10.37 -6.03
C LEU A 109 -1.97 -11.70 -6.00
N VAL A 110 -3.29 -11.69 -5.77
CA VAL A 110 -4.14 -12.90 -5.84
C VAL A 110 -4.17 -13.46 -7.27
N GLN A 111 -4.36 -12.60 -8.27
CA GLN A 111 -4.37 -12.97 -9.67
C GLN A 111 -3.04 -13.57 -10.14
N ALA A 112 -1.93 -13.04 -9.64
CA ALA A 112 -0.58 -13.55 -9.90
C ALA A 112 -0.25 -14.83 -9.10
N ALA A 113 -1.18 -15.37 -8.31
CA ALA A 113 -0.96 -16.49 -7.39
C ALA A 113 0.21 -16.25 -6.41
N ALA A 114 0.46 -14.99 -6.05
CA ALA A 114 1.57 -14.58 -5.18
C ALA A 114 1.27 -14.69 -3.68
N LEU A 115 0.01 -14.93 -3.30
CA LEU A 115 -0.46 -14.99 -1.92
C LEU A 115 -0.99 -16.36 -1.53
N ALA A 116 -0.54 -16.86 -0.38
CA ALA A 116 -1.12 -18.01 0.31
C ALA A 116 -2.22 -17.55 1.27
N ALA A 117 -3.44 -18.03 1.07
CA ALA A 117 -4.54 -17.74 1.99
C ALA A 117 -4.26 -18.32 3.39
N PRO A 118 -4.52 -17.58 4.48
CA PRO A 118 -4.43 -18.10 5.84
C PRO A 118 -5.34 -19.31 6.03
N GLY A 119 -4.87 -20.29 6.79
CA GLY A 119 -5.68 -21.47 7.15
C GLY A 119 -6.93 -21.07 7.96
N LYS A 120 -7.91 -21.99 8.06
CA LYS A 120 -9.21 -21.70 8.68
C LYS A 120 -9.08 -21.13 10.10
N ALA A 121 -8.29 -21.73 10.98
CA ALA A 121 -8.12 -21.26 12.35
C ALA A 121 -7.48 -19.86 12.40
N ALA A 122 -6.44 -19.61 11.58
CA ALA A 122 -5.82 -18.28 11.45
C ALA A 122 -6.84 -17.25 10.94
N THR A 123 -7.64 -17.61 9.94
CA THR A 123 -8.69 -16.74 9.39
C THR A 123 -9.72 -16.36 10.46
N GLU A 124 -10.18 -17.30 11.29
CA GLU A 124 -11.11 -17.04 12.39
C GLU A 124 -10.50 -16.09 13.44
N THR A 125 -9.23 -16.32 13.81
CA THR A 125 -8.49 -15.45 14.74
C THR A 125 -8.30 -14.04 14.18
N ILE A 126 -7.90 -13.91 12.91
CA ILE A 126 -7.70 -12.61 12.24
C ILE A 126 -9.02 -11.83 12.24
N LYS A 127 -10.13 -12.46 11.83
CA LYS A 127 -11.47 -11.83 11.80
C LYS A 127 -11.96 -11.43 13.19
N ALA A 128 -11.64 -12.21 14.22
CA ALA A 128 -12.03 -11.89 15.59
C ALA A 128 -11.28 -10.67 16.14
N ASN A 129 -10.00 -10.53 15.84
CA ASN A 129 -9.10 -9.58 16.49
C ASN A 129 -8.97 -8.23 15.76
N ASN A 130 -9.24 -8.18 14.47
CA ASN A 130 -9.07 -6.97 13.66
C ASN A 130 -10.42 -6.30 13.35
N ASP A 131 -10.39 -5.02 13.01
CA ASP A 131 -11.58 -4.29 12.57
C ASP A 131 -12.12 -4.82 11.23
N ALA A 132 -13.42 -4.61 11.00
CA ALA A 132 -14.10 -5.15 9.83
C ALA A 132 -13.57 -4.57 8.50
N GLY A 133 -13.11 -3.32 8.50
CA GLY A 133 -12.55 -2.64 7.33
C GLY A 133 -11.24 -3.28 6.89
N SER A 134 -10.32 -3.50 7.83
CA SER A 134 -9.02 -4.12 7.55
C SER A 134 -9.14 -5.60 7.13
N VAL A 135 -10.12 -6.33 7.69
CA VAL A 135 -10.43 -7.70 7.25
C VAL A 135 -11.01 -7.71 5.84
N ALA A 136 -11.91 -6.79 5.51
CA ALA A 136 -12.44 -6.64 4.16
C ALA A 136 -11.34 -6.27 3.15
N ALA A 137 -10.44 -5.34 3.53
CA ALA A 137 -9.27 -4.94 2.74
C ALA A 137 -8.32 -6.10 2.43
N ALA A 138 -8.20 -7.07 3.35
CA ALA A 138 -7.36 -8.26 3.19
C ALA A 138 -8.06 -9.42 2.45
N SER A 139 -9.26 -9.20 1.90
CA SER A 139 -10.10 -10.25 1.30
C SER A 139 -10.44 -9.94 -0.16
N VAL A 140 -10.45 -10.97 -1.00
CA VAL A 140 -10.98 -10.93 -2.39
C VAL A 140 -12.11 -11.95 -2.49
N ALA A 141 -13.26 -11.56 -3.01
CA ALA A 141 -14.46 -12.40 -3.13
C ALA A 141 -14.82 -13.16 -1.84
N GLY A 142 -14.64 -12.53 -0.67
CA GLY A 142 -14.94 -13.10 0.63
C GLY A 142 -13.88 -14.04 1.22
N THR A 143 -12.84 -14.36 0.46
CA THR A 143 -11.69 -15.15 0.91
C THR A 143 -10.59 -14.23 1.41
N LEU A 144 -10.10 -14.49 2.62
CA LEU A 144 -8.96 -13.78 3.19
C LEU A 144 -7.65 -14.27 2.57
N TYR A 145 -6.82 -13.36 2.06
CA TYR A 145 -5.54 -13.68 1.42
C TYR A 145 -4.32 -13.06 2.12
N ALA A 146 -4.55 -12.10 3.00
CA ALA A 146 -3.46 -11.40 3.69
C ALA A 146 -3.81 -11.17 5.16
N TYR A 147 -2.82 -10.71 5.91
CA TYR A 147 -2.91 -10.43 7.34
C TYR A 147 -2.99 -8.91 7.54
N PRO A 148 -4.07 -8.36 8.13
CA PRO A 148 -4.16 -6.94 8.44
C PRO A 148 -3.04 -6.49 9.35
N MET A 149 -2.35 -5.41 8.99
CA MET A 149 -1.21 -4.89 9.74
C MET A 149 -1.50 -3.52 10.35
N THR A 150 -2.16 -2.64 9.58
CA THR A 150 -2.59 -1.31 10.02
C THR A 150 -3.97 -0.96 9.47
N SER A 151 -4.60 0.08 10.05
CA SER A 151 -5.82 0.73 9.57
C SER A 151 -5.62 2.24 9.50
N ASP A 152 -4.48 2.68 8.98
CA ASP A 152 -4.02 4.06 9.03
C ASP A 152 -3.62 4.64 7.66
N ASN A 153 -3.88 3.94 6.58
CA ASN A 153 -3.53 4.39 5.25
C ASN A 153 -4.56 5.40 4.72
N GLY A 154 -4.52 6.59 5.29
CA GLY A 154 -5.32 7.75 4.94
C GLY A 154 -4.54 9.02 5.17
N TYR A 155 -5.05 10.15 4.70
CA TYR A 155 -4.42 11.46 4.82
C TYR A 155 -5.39 12.48 5.41
N TYR A 156 -4.81 13.50 6.04
CA TYR A 156 -5.51 14.56 6.76
C TYR A 156 -4.62 15.81 6.80
N LEU A 157 -5.03 16.86 7.49
CA LEU A 157 -4.33 18.13 7.57
C LEU A 157 -3.46 18.23 8.82
N TYR A 158 -2.16 18.54 8.64
CA TYR A 158 -1.31 19.15 9.66
C TYR A 158 -1.15 20.65 9.41
N TYR A 159 -1.08 21.45 10.46
CA TYR A 159 -0.96 22.90 10.33
C TYR A 159 -0.28 23.56 11.55
N ASP A 160 0.24 24.77 11.34
CA ASP A 160 0.81 25.62 12.40
C ASP A 160 -0.30 26.43 13.08
N LYS A 161 -0.62 26.14 14.34
CA LYS A 161 -1.63 26.84 15.14
C LYS A 161 -1.30 28.30 15.43
N SER A 162 -0.04 28.73 15.25
CA SER A 162 0.34 30.15 15.37
C SER A 162 -0.01 30.95 14.13
N ILE A 163 -0.30 30.31 13.00
CA ILE A 163 -0.61 30.91 11.70
C ILE A 163 -2.08 30.68 11.36
N ILE A 164 -2.59 29.46 11.57
CA ILE A 164 -3.93 29.03 11.20
C ILE A 164 -4.68 28.67 12.48
N SER A 165 -5.82 29.33 12.75
CA SER A 165 -6.68 28.99 13.89
C SER A 165 -7.40 27.66 13.64
N GLU A 166 -7.92 27.02 14.71
CA GLU A 166 -8.75 25.82 14.58
C GLU A 166 -9.99 26.03 13.71
N GLU A 167 -10.59 27.23 13.74
CA GLU A 167 -11.74 27.60 12.91
C GLU A 167 -11.33 27.77 11.45
N ASP A 168 -10.17 28.41 11.19
CA ASP A 168 -9.65 28.60 9.83
C ASP A 168 -9.20 27.29 9.18
N ALA A 169 -8.77 26.29 9.98
CA ALA A 169 -8.36 24.98 9.51
C ALA A 169 -9.50 24.20 8.84
N ASP A 170 -10.76 24.54 9.08
CA ASP A 170 -11.93 23.93 8.45
C ASP A 170 -12.24 24.51 7.05
N SER A 171 -11.54 25.58 6.62
CA SER A 171 -11.77 26.27 5.35
C SER A 171 -10.52 26.32 4.47
N LEU A 172 -10.62 25.73 3.27
CA LEU A 172 -9.54 25.78 2.27
C LEU A 172 -9.11 27.23 1.95
N GLU A 173 -10.09 28.10 1.78
CA GLU A 173 -9.86 29.54 1.46
C GLU A 173 -9.19 30.25 2.63
N ALA A 174 -9.56 29.97 3.88
CA ALA A 174 -8.94 30.57 5.06
C ALA A 174 -7.49 30.11 5.24
N ILE A 175 -7.22 28.80 5.04
CA ILE A 175 -5.86 28.25 5.05
C ILE A 175 -4.99 28.92 3.99
N ILE A 176 -5.50 29.04 2.74
CA ILE A 176 -4.78 29.70 1.65
C ILE A 176 -4.44 31.14 2.05
N ALA A 177 -5.43 31.89 2.53
CA ALA A 177 -5.25 33.32 2.92
C ALA A 177 -4.21 33.43 4.05
N ALA A 178 -4.28 32.60 5.09
CA ALA A 178 -3.32 32.59 6.19
C ALA A 178 -1.91 32.27 5.73
N CYS A 179 -1.75 31.28 4.86
CA CYS A 179 -0.45 30.89 4.30
C CYS A 179 0.15 32.02 3.43
N GLU A 180 -0.67 32.65 2.58
CA GLU A 180 -0.24 33.79 1.74
C GLU A 180 0.17 34.99 2.56
N GLU A 181 -0.62 35.38 3.60
CA GLU A 181 -0.31 36.49 4.49
C GLU A 181 1.00 36.31 5.24
N ASN A 182 1.31 35.05 5.66
CA ASN A 182 2.52 34.72 6.41
C ASN A 182 3.70 34.31 5.53
N GLY A 183 3.53 34.21 4.20
CA GLY A 183 4.56 33.86 3.25
C GLY A 183 5.05 32.40 3.42
N VAL A 184 4.19 31.50 3.89
CA VAL A 184 4.44 30.08 4.07
C VAL A 184 3.68 29.25 3.03
N LYS A 185 4.00 27.96 2.92
CA LYS A 185 3.38 27.06 1.93
C LYS A 185 2.22 26.27 2.50
N PHE A 186 1.21 26.05 1.64
CA PHE A 186 0.22 25.02 1.80
C PHE A 186 0.58 23.86 0.84
N ARG A 187 1.02 22.73 1.41
CA ARG A 187 1.51 21.59 0.66
C ARG A 187 0.40 20.54 0.50
N TYR A 188 0.05 20.28 -0.76
CA TYR A 188 -1.00 19.33 -1.12
C TYR A 188 -0.64 18.61 -2.41
N PRO A 189 -0.48 17.25 -2.42
CA PRO A 189 0.04 16.53 -3.59
C PRO A 189 -0.98 16.37 -4.72
N LEU A 190 -1.37 17.46 -5.40
CA LEU A 190 -2.35 17.43 -6.51
C LEU A 190 -1.85 16.70 -7.77
N GLU A 191 -0.57 16.37 -7.85
CA GLU A 191 0.03 15.57 -8.93
C GLU A 191 -0.05 14.05 -8.65
N ASN A 192 -0.76 13.67 -7.60
CA ASN A 192 -0.99 12.29 -7.20
C ASN A 192 -2.49 12.02 -7.09
N ALA A 193 -3.00 11.07 -7.88
CA ALA A 193 -4.43 10.74 -7.96
C ALA A 193 -5.04 10.38 -6.60
N TRP A 194 -4.25 9.79 -5.69
CA TRP A 194 -4.72 9.43 -4.36
C TRP A 194 -5.19 10.64 -3.56
N TYR A 195 -4.50 11.76 -3.70
CA TYR A 195 -4.89 13.02 -3.06
C TYR A 195 -5.87 13.85 -3.92
N THR A 196 -5.70 13.85 -5.25
CA THR A 196 -6.56 14.56 -6.18
C THR A 196 -8.02 14.13 -6.07
N ALA A 197 -8.27 12.83 -5.86
CA ALA A 197 -9.61 12.26 -5.68
C ALA A 197 -10.41 12.89 -4.53
N SER A 198 -9.75 13.52 -3.53
CA SER A 198 -10.41 14.15 -2.39
C SER A 198 -11.43 15.23 -2.79
N PHE A 199 -11.13 15.99 -3.83
CA PHE A 199 -12.03 17.03 -4.35
C PHE A 199 -13.26 16.43 -5.01
N PHE A 200 -13.09 15.32 -5.74
CA PHE A 200 -14.20 14.60 -6.38
C PHE A 200 -15.10 13.92 -5.34
N PHE A 201 -14.52 13.31 -4.32
CA PHE A 201 -15.29 12.70 -3.23
C PHE A 201 -16.09 13.75 -2.45
N ALA A 202 -15.55 14.96 -2.27
CA ALA A 202 -16.23 16.08 -1.62
C ALA A 202 -17.55 16.45 -2.32
N THR A 203 -17.61 16.32 -3.64
CA THR A 203 -18.79 16.65 -4.44
C THR A 203 -19.71 15.45 -4.67
N GLY A 204 -19.39 14.29 -4.06
CA GLY A 204 -20.14 13.05 -4.18
C GLY A 204 -19.84 12.24 -5.44
N CYS A 205 -18.81 12.64 -6.20
CA CYS A 205 -18.31 11.81 -7.31
C CYS A 205 -17.69 10.52 -6.78
N THR A 206 -17.78 9.46 -7.59
CA THR A 206 -17.26 8.13 -7.28
C THR A 206 -16.42 7.59 -8.44
N SER A 207 -15.42 6.78 -8.09
CA SER A 207 -14.67 5.97 -9.05
C SER A 207 -14.39 4.62 -8.41
N THR A 208 -15.01 3.55 -8.91
CA THR A 208 -14.96 2.21 -8.30
C THR A 208 -14.67 1.15 -9.35
N CYS A 209 -13.54 0.48 -9.22
CA CYS A 209 -13.19 -0.63 -10.08
C CYS A 209 -14.06 -1.87 -9.80
N LYS A 210 -14.46 -2.56 -10.87
CA LYS A 210 -15.18 -3.83 -10.81
C LYS A 210 -14.24 -4.96 -11.14
N MET A 211 -14.32 -6.02 -10.34
CA MET A 211 -13.51 -7.23 -10.52
C MET A 211 -14.39 -8.45 -10.71
N ASN A 212 -13.86 -9.45 -11.44
CA ASN A 212 -14.46 -10.79 -11.47
C ASN A 212 -13.96 -11.65 -10.28
N GLU A 213 -14.39 -12.90 -10.22
CA GLU A 213 -14.05 -13.85 -9.17
C GLU A 213 -12.54 -14.19 -9.12
N ASN A 214 -11.81 -13.95 -10.21
CA ASN A 214 -10.37 -14.18 -10.32
C ASN A 214 -9.55 -12.94 -9.95
N GLY A 215 -10.18 -11.83 -9.55
CA GLY A 215 -9.49 -10.57 -9.24
C GLY A 215 -9.16 -9.72 -10.47
N GLU A 216 -9.63 -10.08 -11.67
CA GLU A 216 -9.40 -9.31 -12.90
C GLU A 216 -10.31 -8.08 -12.94
N PHE A 217 -9.74 -6.93 -13.28
CA PHE A 217 -10.52 -5.70 -13.49
C PHE A 217 -11.32 -5.79 -14.79
N ILE A 218 -12.64 -5.83 -14.67
CA ILE A 218 -13.58 -6.01 -15.79
C ILE A 218 -14.36 -4.73 -16.12
N GLY A 219 -14.19 -3.68 -15.35
CA GLY A 219 -14.86 -2.40 -15.58
C GLY A 219 -14.62 -1.42 -14.44
N ILE A 220 -15.14 -0.21 -14.63
CA ILE A 220 -15.17 0.84 -13.63
C ILE A 220 -16.55 1.49 -13.62
N THR A 221 -17.01 1.94 -12.47
CA THR A 221 -18.09 2.91 -12.35
C THR A 221 -17.46 4.22 -11.95
N ASP A 222 -17.50 5.20 -12.83
CA ASP A 222 -16.86 6.49 -12.67
C ASP A 222 -17.80 7.60 -13.11
N ASP A 223 -17.87 8.69 -12.36
CA ASP A 223 -18.68 9.86 -12.67
C ASP A 223 -17.91 11.18 -12.43
N PHE A 224 -16.57 11.11 -12.50
CA PHE A 224 -15.73 12.31 -12.40
C PHE A 224 -16.04 13.28 -13.54
N ASN A 225 -16.34 12.82 -14.75
CA ASN A 225 -16.81 13.69 -15.84
C ASN A 225 -18.31 14.00 -15.67
N SER A 226 -18.62 14.93 -14.81
CA SER A 226 -19.98 15.38 -14.47
C SER A 226 -20.03 16.81 -14.02
N ALA A 227 -21.23 17.35 -13.78
CA ALA A 227 -21.39 18.67 -13.17
C ALA A 227 -20.74 18.76 -11.78
N ASN A 228 -20.80 17.69 -10.99
CA ASN A 228 -20.12 17.59 -9.70
C ASN A 228 -18.59 17.57 -9.86
N GLY A 229 -18.09 16.92 -10.90
CA GLY A 229 -16.67 16.94 -11.24
C GLY A 229 -16.16 18.33 -11.63
N ILE A 230 -16.96 19.14 -12.32
CA ILE A 230 -16.60 20.55 -12.58
C ILE A 230 -16.49 21.34 -11.28
N ILE A 231 -17.37 21.10 -10.30
CA ILE A 231 -17.28 21.74 -8.97
C ILE A 231 -15.98 21.29 -8.27
N ALA A 232 -15.64 19.99 -8.33
CA ALA A 232 -14.39 19.47 -7.79
C ALA A 232 -13.16 20.12 -8.42
N MET A 233 -13.13 20.23 -9.74
CA MET A 233 -12.05 20.87 -10.50
C MET A 233 -11.92 22.37 -10.15
N LYS A 234 -13.03 23.11 -9.96
CA LYS A 234 -13.01 24.50 -9.48
C LYS A 234 -12.41 24.64 -8.08
N GLY A 235 -12.77 23.73 -7.16
CA GLY A 235 -12.16 23.68 -5.82
C GLY A 235 -10.66 23.43 -5.87
N MET A 236 -10.23 22.45 -6.66
CA MET A 236 -8.83 22.11 -6.88
C MET A 236 -8.05 23.28 -7.51
N GLN A 237 -8.64 23.95 -8.51
CA GLN A 237 -8.06 25.12 -9.18
C GLN A 237 -7.75 26.26 -8.20
N LYS A 238 -8.63 26.53 -7.23
CA LYS A 238 -8.41 27.58 -6.21
C LYS A 238 -7.10 27.34 -5.45
N LEU A 239 -6.87 26.11 -5.01
CA LEU A 239 -5.62 25.75 -4.33
C LEU A 239 -4.43 25.79 -5.29
N ALA A 240 -4.53 25.10 -6.42
CA ALA A 240 -3.42 24.93 -7.37
C ALA A 240 -2.91 26.25 -7.97
N GLN A 241 -3.75 27.28 -8.06
CA GLN A 241 -3.40 28.61 -8.57
C GLN A 241 -3.05 29.60 -7.47
N SER A 242 -3.15 29.25 -6.18
CA SER A 242 -2.72 30.12 -5.08
C SER A 242 -1.19 30.26 -5.05
N SER A 243 -0.70 31.42 -4.57
CA SER A 243 0.74 31.67 -4.49
C SER A 243 1.45 30.86 -3.39
N CYS A 244 0.69 30.37 -2.41
CA CYS A 244 1.21 29.52 -1.34
C CYS A 244 1.23 28.03 -1.70
N TYR A 245 0.61 27.61 -2.82
CA TYR A 245 0.54 26.19 -3.19
C TYR A 245 1.91 25.59 -3.49
N ASP A 246 2.11 24.36 -3.01
CA ASP A 246 3.23 23.47 -3.33
C ASP A 246 2.75 22.03 -3.33
N SER A 247 3.22 21.21 -4.27
CA SER A 247 2.78 19.81 -4.41
C SER A 247 3.58 18.83 -3.58
N ASP A 248 4.72 19.21 -3.02
CA ASP A 248 5.64 18.32 -2.31
C ASP A 248 5.27 18.19 -0.82
N ALA A 249 4.52 17.15 -0.47
CA ALA A 249 4.08 16.89 0.90
C ALA A 249 5.12 16.13 1.77
N ASP A 250 6.29 15.85 1.28
CA ASP A 250 7.40 15.28 2.05
C ASP A 250 8.39 16.33 2.55
N VAL A 251 8.27 17.58 2.06
CA VAL A 251 9.06 18.73 2.48
C VAL A 251 8.29 19.57 3.48
N PHE A 252 8.82 19.70 4.70
CA PHE A 252 8.21 20.52 5.76
C PHE A 252 8.76 21.95 5.83
N THR A 253 9.94 22.22 5.25
CA THR A 253 10.51 23.57 5.25
C THR A 253 9.50 24.57 4.72
N ASP A 254 9.30 25.68 5.45
CA ASP A 254 8.36 26.76 5.14
C ASP A 254 6.86 26.35 5.04
N ALA A 255 6.48 25.13 5.46
CA ALA A 255 5.09 24.74 5.47
C ALA A 255 4.31 25.41 6.62
N GLY A 256 3.20 26.06 6.30
CA GLY A 256 2.19 26.49 7.27
C GLY A 256 1.06 25.48 7.41
N ALA A 257 0.79 24.73 6.32
CA ALA A 257 -0.16 23.64 6.26
C ALA A 257 0.33 22.55 5.32
N ILE A 258 0.02 21.30 5.62
CA ILE A 258 0.44 20.15 4.82
C ILE A 258 -0.59 19.03 4.90
N VAL A 259 -0.97 18.47 3.75
CA VAL A 259 -1.84 17.30 3.66
C VAL A 259 -0.98 16.06 3.44
N THR A 260 -0.92 15.22 4.45
CA THR A 260 -0.17 13.97 4.44
C THR A 260 -0.75 13.01 5.49
N GLY A 261 -0.14 11.83 5.69
CA GLY A 261 -0.65 10.84 6.63
C GLY A 261 0.24 10.63 7.86
N ILE A 262 -0.09 9.59 8.62
CA ILE A 262 0.60 9.22 9.86
C ILE A 262 2.10 8.94 9.65
N TRP A 263 2.50 8.51 8.45
CA TRP A 263 3.91 8.26 8.11
C TRP A 263 4.79 9.49 8.25
N ASN A 264 4.22 10.70 8.19
CA ASN A 264 4.92 11.97 8.39
C ASN A 264 4.65 12.61 9.75
N ALA A 265 4.00 11.92 10.71
CA ALA A 265 3.69 12.47 12.04
C ALA A 265 4.94 12.96 12.79
N GLY A 266 6.05 12.21 12.74
CA GLY A 266 7.31 12.60 13.34
C GLY A 266 7.89 13.88 12.73
N ALA A 267 7.89 14.01 11.40
CA ALA A 267 8.34 15.21 10.70
C ALA A 267 7.45 16.42 10.97
N ALA A 268 6.13 16.22 11.07
CA ALA A 268 5.18 17.28 11.45
C ALA A 268 5.43 17.75 12.88
N ALA A 269 5.65 16.85 13.83
CA ALA A 269 5.95 17.18 15.21
C ALA A 269 7.29 17.93 15.34
N GLU A 270 8.32 17.54 14.60
CA GLU A 270 9.61 18.24 14.58
C GLU A 270 9.49 19.66 14.00
N HIS A 271 8.74 19.81 12.90
CA HIS A 271 8.59 21.10 12.21
C HIS A 271 7.73 22.09 12.98
N PHE A 272 6.53 21.69 13.40
CA PHE A 272 5.58 22.58 14.04
C PHE A 272 5.77 22.71 15.57
N GLY A 273 6.43 21.76 16.21
CA GLY A 273 6.69 21.76 17.64
C GLY A 273 5.42 21.95 18.48
N ASP A 274 5.44 22.91 19.42
CA ASP A 274 4.30 23.22 20.30
C ASP A 274 3.07 23.78 19.55
N ASN A 275 3.27 24.24 18.31
CA ASN A 275 2.21 24.78 17.45
C ASN A 275 1.57 23.70 16.57
N LEU A 276 1.95 22.44 16.68
CA LEU A 276 1.36 21.38 15.87
C LEU A 276 -0.16 21.33 16.06
N GLY A 277 -0.87 21.49 14.95
CA GLY A 277 -2.28 21.17 14.79
C GLY A 277 -2.45 19.98 13.84
N ALA A 278 -3.46 19.15 14.10
CA ALA A 278 -3.88 18.09 13.17
C ALA A 278 -5.40 17.96 13.23
N THR A 279 -6.03 17.95 12.06
CA THR A 279 -7.50 17.80 11.93
C THR A 279 -7.84 17.14 10.60
N ASP A 280 -9.11 16.82 10.37
CA ASP A 280 -9.63 16.42 9.06
C ASP A 280 -9.34 17.49 7.98
N LEU A 281 -9.58 17.13 6.73
CA LEU A 281 -9.38 18.04 5.59
C LEU A 281 -10.40 19.16 5.60
N PRO A 282 -10.04 20.34 5.08
CA PRO A 282 -10.95 21.49 5.04
C PRO A 282 -12.08 21.31 4.03
N SER A 283 -13.07 22.17 4.13
CA SER A 283 -14.08 22.38 3.09
C SER A 283 -13.65 23.47 2.12
N PHE A 284 -14.03 23.36 0.85
CA PHE A 284 -13.93 24.45 -0.13
C PHE A 284 -15.31 24.94 -0.56
N THR A 285 -15.39 26.18 -1.05
CA THR A 285 -16.67 26.80 -1.43
C THR A 285 -16.72 27.05 -2.94
N VAL A 286 -17.78 26.62 -3.62
CA VAL A 286 -18.07 26.96 -5.03
C VAL A 286 -19.51 27.40 -5.13
N ASP A 287 -19.76 28.53 -5.78
CA ASP A 287 -21.09 29.13 -6.01
C ASP A 287 -21.93 29.30 -4.73
N GLY A 288 -21.26 29.50 -3.57
CA GLY A 288 -21.85 29.71 -2.25
C GLY A 288 -22.17 28.43 -1.48
N GLU A 289 -21.93 27.27 -2.05
CA GLU A 289 -22.08 25.97 -1.38
C GLU A 289 -20.73 25.47 -0.90
N SER A 290 -20.69 24.79 0.26
CA SER A 290 -19.49 24.26 0.90
C SER A 290 -19.39 22.75 0.70
N TYR A 291 -18.19 22.27 0.36
CA TYR A 291 -17.89 20.87 0.08
C TYR A 291 -16.70 20.42 0.92
N HIS A 292 -16.92 19.54 1.88
CA HIS A 292 -15.87 18.99 2.73
C HIS A 292 -15.02 17.99 1.94
N LEU A 293 -13.68 18.21 1.91
CA LEU A 293 -12.76 17.32 1.20
C LEU A 293 -12.85 15.89 1.74
N GLY A 294 -13.05 14.96 0.82
CA GLY A 294 -12.99 13.54 1.13
C GLY A 294 -11.55 13.02 1.21
N SER A 295 -11.40 11.72 1.36
CA SER A 295 -10.11 11.04 1.22
C SER A 295 -10.31 9.59 0.83
N PHE A 296 -9.28 8.91 0.41
CA PHE A 296 -9.26 7.46 0.54
C PHE A 296 -9.02 7.07 2.00
N SER A 297 -9.59 5.93 2.42
CA SER A 297 -9.19 5.21 3.61
C SER A 297 -8.66 3.83 3.23
N GLY A 298 -7.60 3.40 3.87
CA GLY A 298 -6.93 2.18 3.49
C GLY A 298 -6.18 1.49 4.61
N ASN A 299 -5.57 0.37 4.25
CA ASN A 299 -4.87 -0.52 5.17
C ASN A 299 -3.56 -0.97 4.55
N LYS A 300 -2.56 -1.24 5.40
CA LYS A 300 -1.38 -1.98 5.02
C LYS A 300 -1.54 -3.42 5.45
N LEU A 301 -1.12 -4.33 4.59
CA LEU A 301 -1.31 -5.76 4.71
C LEU A 301 0.02 -6.48 4.66
N MET A 302 0.08 -7.65 5.30
CA MET A 302 1.20 -8.59 5.18
C MET A 302 0.76 -9.80 4.37
N GLY A 303 1.50 -10.14 3.32
CA GLY A 303 1.31 -11.30 2.48
C GLY A 303 2.33 -12.40 2.77
N VAL A 304 1.94 -13.63 2.51
CA VAL A 304 2.82 -14.81 2.54
C VAL A 304 2.83 -15.44 1.16
N LYS A 305 4.02 -15.62 0.57
CA LYS A 305 4.17 -16.31 -0.71
C LYS A 305 3.83 -17.80 -0.58
N PRO A 306 3.08 -18.40 -1.52
CA PRO A 306 2.82 -19.83 -1.53
C PRO A 306 4.10 -20.66 -1.48
N GLN A 307 4.10 -21.75 -0.70
CA GLN A 307 5.21 -22.66 -0.51
C GLN A 307 4.82 -24.06 -0.94
N THR A 308 5.76 -24.80 -1.53
CA THR A 308 5.59 -26.21 -1.88
C THR A 308 5.80 -27.13 -0.67
N ASP A 309 6.63 -26.72 0.29
CA ASP A 309 6.84 -27.43 1.55
C ASP A 309 5.77 -27.03 2.57
N ALA A 310 4.94 -28.00 2.99
CA ALA A 310 3.81 -27.75 3.89
C ALA A 310 4.24 -27.27 5.29
N LYS A 311 5.40 -27.73 5.77
CA LYS A 311 5.94 -27.34 7.08
C LYS A 311 6.43 -25.89 7.05
N ARG A 312 7.14 -25.52 5.99
CA ARG A 312 7.56 -24.14 5.74
C ARG A 312 6.33 -23.22 5.61
N ALA A 313 5.32 -23.62 4.84
CA ALA A 313 4.07 -22.88 4.69
C ALA A 313 3.40 -22.61 6.04
N ALA A 314 3.33 -23.62 6.91
CA ALA A 314 2.74 -23.48 8.24
C ALA A 314 3.54 -22.52 9.14
N VAL A 315 4.88 -22.58 9.10
CA VAL A 315 5.75 -21.68 9.88
C VAL A 315 5.61 -20.24 9.40
N LEU A 316 5.61 -19.99 8.09
CA LEU A 316 5.43 -18.63 7.55
C LEU A 316 4.06 -18.06 7.89
N SER A 317 2.99 -18.85 7.82
CA SER A 317 1.64 -18.44 8.25
C SER A 317 1.58 -18.10 9.75
N LEU A 318 2.21 -18.94 10.58
CA LEU A 318 2.28 -18.72 12.03
C LEU A 318 3.09 -17.45 12.36
N LEU A 319 4.22 -17.22 11.67
CA LEU A 319 5.05 -16.03 11.83
C LEU A 319 4.27 -14.78 11.39
N ALA A 320 3.63 -14.79 10.23
CA ALA A 320 2.83 -13.66 9.75
C ALA A 320 1.69 -13.31 10.71
N GLN A 321 0.99 -14.33 11.25
CA GLN A 321 -0.06 -14.13 12.25
C GLN A 321 0.50 -13.52 13.55
N TYR A 322 1.68 -13.93 14.00
CA TYR A 322 2.36 -13.34 15.17
C TYR A 322 2.75 -11.89 14.91
N LEU A 323 3.44 -11.62 13.78
CA LEU A 323 3.92 -10.29 13.41
C LEU A 323 2.78 -9.28 13.20
N THR A 324 1.58 -9.75 12.84
CA THR A 324 0.38 -8.91 12.71
C THR A 324 -0.56 -9.02 13.93
N GLY A 325 -0.13 -9.69 14.99
CA GLY A 325 -0.85 -9.84 16.25
C GLY A 325 -0.82 -8.56 17.10
N LYS A 326 -1.60 -8.57 18.18
CA LYS A 326 -1.82 -7.45 19.09
C LYS A 326 -0.52 -6.82 19.57
N GLU A 327 0.38 -7.63 20.15
CA GLU A 327 1.61 -7.15 20.78
C GLU A 327 2.52 -6.47 19.75
N CYS A 328 2.65 -7.06 18.55
CA CYS A 328 3.46 -6.49 17.49
C CYS A 328 2.86 -5.21 16.91
N GLN A 329 1.55 -5.11 16.80
CA GLN A 329 0.87 -3.87 16.37
C GLN A 329 1.01 -2.78 17.44
N GLN A 330 0.90 -3.11 18.73
CA GLN A 330 1.13 -2.17 19.82
C GLN A 330 2.55 -1.60 19.78
N GLN A 331 3.56 -2.46 19.65
CA GLN A 331 4.96 -2.02 19.56
C GLN A 331 5.21 -1.10 18.36
N ARG A 332 4.60 -1.39 17.20
CA ARG A 332 4.71 -0.53 16.02
C ARG A 332 4.00 0.82 16.21
N PHE A 333 2.87 0.84 16.90
CA PHE A 333 2.24 2.09 17.30
C PHE A 333 3.16 2.90 18.24
N GLU A 334 3.74 2.27 19.26
CA GLU A 334 4.63 2.93 20.22
C GLU A 334 5.92 3.47 19.58
N SER A 335 6.45 2.77 18.56
CA SER A 335 7.71 3.15 17.90
C SER A 335 7.54 4.09 16.70
N PHE A 336 6.44 3.97 15.97
CA PHE A 336 6.23 4.63 14.68
C PHE A 336 4.89 5.35 14.56
N GLU A 337 4.05 5.28 15.59
CA GLU A 337 2.68 5.81 15.62
C GLU A 337 1.74 5.17 14.59
N TRP A 338 2.08 3.99 14.04
CA TRP A 338 1.24 3.31 13.07
C TRP A 338 -0.10 2.92 13.67
N GLY A 339 -1.19 3.32 13.00
CA GLY A 339 -2.56 3.04 13.43
C GLY A 339 -2.88 1.56 13.33
N PRO A 340 -3.19 0.90 14.46
CA PRO A 340 -3.40 -0.54 14.48
C PRO A 340 -4.71 -0.95 13.79
N SER A 341 -4.73 -2.15 13.19
CA SER A 341 -5.98 -2.82 12.78
C SER A 341 -6.58 -3.67 13.90
N ASN A 342 -5.79 -4.02 14.92
CA ASN A 342 -6.26 -4.79 16.07
C ASN A 342 -7.18 -3.96 16.99
N LYS A 343 -8.40 -4.46 17.21
CA LYS A 343 -9.45 -3.74 17.96
C LYS A 343 -9.08 -3.39 19.40
N GLU A 344 -8.31 -4.26 20.09
CA GLU A 344 -7.90 -3.99 21.46
C GLU A 344 -6.83 -2.89 21.52
N VAL A 345 -5.90 -2.88 20.55
CA VAL A 345 -4.89 -1.82 20.45
C VAL A 345 -5.54 -0.50 20.05
N GLN A 346 -6.47 -0.51 19.09
CA GLN A 346 -7.26 0.68 18.72
C GLN A 346 -7.98 1.30 19.93
N ALA A 347 -8.50 0.48 20.83
CA ALA A 347 -9.22 0.93 22.03
C ALA A 347 -8.30 1.41 23.17
N SER A 348 -6.98 1.31 23.04
CA SER A 348 -6.04 1.78 24.07
C SER A 348 -6.08 3.29 24.22
N GLU A 349 -5.87 3.79 25.46
CA GLU A 349 -5.85 5.22 25.75
C GLU A 349 -4.79 5.97 24.93
N ALA A 350 -3.61 5.36 24.73
CA ALA A 350 -2.51 5.95 23.97
C ALA A 350 -2.89 6.18 22.49
N VAL A 351 -3.59 5.22 21.86
CA VAL A 351 -4.09 5.38 20.49
C VAL A 351 -5.18 6.46 20.43
N GLN A 352 -6.10 6.44 21.36
CA GLN A 352 -7.22 7.40 21.40
C GLN A 352 -6.79 8.84 21.67
N GLN A 353 -5.63 9.05 22.31
CA GLN A 353 -5.07 10.38 22.60
C GLN A 353 -4.05 10.86 21.55
N ASN A 354 -3.69 10.03 20.57
CA ASN A 354 -2.77 10.44 19.50
C ASN A 354 -3.43 11.43 18.57
N ILE A 355 -2.83 12.65 18.43
CA ILE A 355 -3.41 13.75 17.65
C ILE A 355 -3.58 13.39 16.17
N SER A 356 -2.63 12.66 15.60
CA SER A 356 -2.62 12.24 14.20
C SER A 356 -3.70 11.21 13.92
N LEU A 357 -3.84 10.22 14.78
CA LEU A 357 -4.90 9.20 14.65
C LEU A 357 -6.29 9.79 14.95
N ALA A 358 -6.38 10.79 15.84
CA ALA A 358 -7.64 11.51 16.08
C ALA A 358 -8.06 12.31 14.84
N ALA A 359 -7.12 12.97 14.16
CA ALA A 359 -7.38 13.67 12.90
C ALA A 359 -7.82 12.68 11.79
N LEU A 360 -7.12 11.57 11.64
CA LEU A 360 -7.50 10.50 10.71
C LEU A 360 -8.88 9.93 11.02
N ALA A 361 -9.22 9.73 12.31
CA ALA A 361 -10.53 9.24 12.71
C ALA A 361 -11.66 10.23 12.34
N LYS A 362 -11.43 11.53 12.46
CA LYS A 362 -12.36 12.56 11.96
C LYS A 362 -12.50 12.49 10.44
N GLN A 363 -11.37 12.44 9.71
CA GLN A 363 -11.35 12.37 8.24
C GLN A 363 -12.04 11.10 7.72
N ASN A 364 -11.98 9.99 8.44
CA ASN A 364 -12.64 8.74 8.06
C ASN A 364 -14.18 8.84 7.96
N ASN A 365 -14.81 9.89 8.53
CA ASN A 365 -16.24 10.17 8.32
C ASN A 365 -16.54 10.64 6.90
N TYR A 366 -15.53 11.12 6.18
CA TYR A 366 -15.60 11.64 4.80
C TYR A 366 -14.79 10.77 3.83
N ALA A 367 -14.27 9.64 4.31
CA ALA A 367 -13.40 8.80 3.51
C ALA A 367 -14.18 7.78 2.65
N THR A 368 -13.67 7.56 1.45
CA THR A 368 -14.06 6.48 0.56
C THR A 368 -13.08 5.31 0.76
N PRO A 369 -13.56 4.10 1.07
CA PRO A 369 -12.69 2.93 1.11
C PRO A 369 -11.93 2.78 -0.20
N GLN A 370 -10.59 2.69 -0.13
CA GLN A 370 -9.75 2.63 -1.32
C GLN A 370 -10.10 1.44 -2.22
N GLY A 371 -10.49 0.31 -1.63
CA GLY A 371 -10.84 -0.89 -2.38
C GLY A 371 -9.67 -1.41 -3.21
N GLN A 372 -10.00 -2.08 -4.31
CA GLN A 372 -9.04 -2.57 -5.29
C GLN A 372 -9.05 -1.66 -6.50
N ILE A 373 -7.91 -1.10 -6.87
CA ILE A 373 -7.79 -0.13 -7.95
C ILE A 373 -6.85 -0.68 -9.03
N GLY A 374 -7.26 -0.59 -10.29
CA GLY A 374 -6.41 -0.94 -11.42
C GLY A 374 -5.24 0.03 -11.56
N GLY A 375 -4.02 -0.48 -11.76
CA GLY A 375 -2.80 0.33 -11.75
C GLY A 375 -2.85 1.56 -12.69
N SER A 376 -3.41 1.42 -13.88
CA SER A 376 -3.51 2.53 -14.85
C SER A 376 -4.45 3.65 -14.41
N TRP A 377 -5.40 3.41 -13.51
CA TRP A 377 -6.27 4.46 -13.00
C TRP A 377 -5.50 5.58 -12.32
N TRP A 378 -4.47 5.23 -11.55
CA TRP A 378 -3.63 6.20 -10.85
C TRP A 378 -2.98 7.20 -11.81
N ASP A 379 -2.47 6.71 -12.93
CA ASP A 379 -1.82 7.54 -13.94
C ASP A 379 -2.82 8.36 -14.76
N ILE A 380 -4.00 7.83 -15.01
CA ILE A 380 -5.06 8.56 -15.70
C ILE A 380 -5.59 9.70 -14.83
N ALA A 381 -5.82 9.47 -13.53
CA ALA A 381 -6.42 10.47 -12.65
C ALA A 381 -5.42 11.53 -12.13
N LYS A 382 -4.13 11.23 -12.03
CA LYS A 382 -3.12 12.19 -11.50
C LYS A 382 -2.99 13.47 -12.31
N VAL A 383 -3.31 13.44 -13.62
CA VAL A 383 -3.16 14.63 -14.49
C VAL A 383 -4.18 15.72 -14.19
N LEU A 384 -5.32 15.37 -13.57
CA LEU A 384 -6.39 16.30 -13.26
C LEU A 384 -5.94 17.49 -12.37
N GLY A 385 -4.97 17.26 -11.47
CA GLY A 385 -4.38 18.33 -10.66
C GLY A 385 -3.59 19.36 -11.48
N ALA A 386 -2.77 18.88 -12.40
CA ALA A 386 -2.03 19.76 -13.32
C ALA A 386 -2.96 20.49 -14.29
N ASP A 387 -3.99 19.80 -14.79
CA ASP A 387 -5.00 20.38 -15.67
C ASP A 387 -5.82 21.46 -14.95
N ALA A 388 -6.22 21.24 -13.70
CA ALA A 388 -6.90 22.25 -12.89
C ALA A 388 -6.01 23.50 -12.69
N LYS A 389 -4.71 23.32 -12.44
CA LYS A 389 -3.74 24.40 -12.31
C LYS A 389 -3.58 25.21 -13.60
N ALA A 390 -3.55 24.54 -14.75
CA ALA A 390 -3.36 25.15 -16.05
C ALA A 390 -4.62 25.81 -16.62
N ALA A 391 -5.81 25.41 -16.18
CA ALA A 391 -7.09 25.89 -16.69
C ALA A 391 -7.28 27.39 -16.47
N THR A 392 -7.79 28.07 -17.50
CA THR A 392 -8.10 29.51 -17.48
C THR A 392 -9.60 29.78 -17.57
N SER A 393 -10.38 28.77 -17.87
CA SER A 393 -11.84 28.85 -18.01
C SER A 393 -12.50 27.52 -17.58
N GLU A 394 -13.82 27.56 -17.36
CA GLU A 394 -14.60 26.33 -17.11
C GLU A 394 -14.56 25.39 -18.30
N ALA A 395 -14.44 25.88 -19.53
CA ALA A 395 -14.30 25.05 -20.72
C ALA A 395 -12.98 24.24 -20.72
N ASP A 396 -11.90 24.79 -20.15
CA ASP A 396 -10.64 24.06 -19.99
C ASP A 396 -10.81 22.92 -18.97
N LEU A 397 -11.52 23.18 -17.85
CA LEU A 397 -11.83 22.16 -16.85
C LEU A 397 -12.71 21.03 -17.45
N GLN A 398 -13.71 21.37 -18.27
CA GLN A 398 -14.52 20.36 -18.97
C GLN A 398 -13.67 19.55 -19.95
N THR A 399 -12.76 20.20 -20.67
CA THR A 399 -11.85 19.49 -21.59
C THR A 399 -10.95 18.50 -20.84
N ALA A 400 -10.47 18.87 -19.65
CA ALA A 400 -9.69 17.97 -18.80
C ALA A 400 -10.49 16.73 -18.38
N LEU A 401 -11.75 16.93 -17.98
CA LEU A 401 -12.65 15.81 -17.63
C LEU A 401 -13.03 14.95 -18.84
N ASP A 402 -13.23 15.53 -20.01
CA ASP A 402 -13.50 14.80 -21.27
C ASP A 402 -12.28 13.92 -21.64
N ASN A 403 -11.07 14.44 -21.48
CA ASN A 403 -9.84 13.69 -21.72
C ASN A 403 -9.64 12.57 -20.72
N TYR A 404 -9.96 12.80 -19.43
CA TYR A 404 -9.94 11.79 -18.39
C TYR A 404 -10.88 10.63 -18.72
N ASP A 405 -12.14 10.93 -19.06
CA ASP A 405 -13.18 9.95 -19.42
C ASP A 405 -12.76 9.12 -20.64
N ALA A 406 -12.25 9.78 -21.69
CA ALA A 406 -11.72 9.10 -22.87
C ALA A 406 -10.52 8.17 -22.54
N ALA A 407 -9.66 8.56 -21.59
CA ALA A 407 -8.55 7.72 -21.15
C ALA A 407 -9.03 6.49 -20.35
N ILE A 408 -10.04 6.64 -19.49
CA ILE A 408 -10.69 5.54 -18.79
C ILE A 408 -11.32 4.56 -19.79
N ASP A 409 -12.05 5.06 -20.76
CA ASP A 409 -12.70 4.24 -21.80
C ASP A 409 -11.66 3.49 -22.63
N SER A 410 -10.58 4.15 -23.02
CA SER A 410 -9.47 3.54 -23.76
C SER A 410 -8.84 2.40 -22.95
N TRP A 411 -8.58 2.61 -21.66
CA TRP A 411 -8.02 1.58 -20.79
C TRP A 411 -8.95 0.37 -20.66
N LEU A 412 -10.25 0.58 -20.51
CA LEU A 412 -11.24 -0.49 -20.38
C LEU A 412 -11.39 -1.34 -21.66
N GLN A 413 -11.09 -0.78 -22.83
CA GLN A 413 -11.11 -1.51 -24.11
C GLN A 413 -9.93 -2.48 -24.27
N ILE A 414 -8.86 -2.32 -23.49
CA ILE A 414 -7.72 -3.26 -23.50
C ILE A 414 -8.17 -4.56 -22.82
N PRO A 415 -8.12 -5.72 -23.51
CA PRO A 415 -8.46 -7.00 -22.89
C PRO A 415 -7.66 -7.24 -21.62
N PRO A 416 -8.26 -7.79 -20.55
CA PRO A 416 -7.59 -8.00 -19.25
C PRO A 416 -6.23 -8.68 -19.37
N GLU A 417 -6.12 -9.71 -20.23
CA GLU A 417 -4.88 -10.45 -20.47
C GLU A 417 -3.77 -9.62 -21.12
N LYS A 418 -4.09 -8.47 -21.70
CA LYS A 418 -3.12 -7.58 -22.32
C LYS A 418 -2.73 -6.39 -21.43
N ARG A 419 -3.51 -6.08 -20.40
CA ARG A 419 -3.25 -4.92 -19.53
C ARG A 419 -1.94 -5.01 -18.74
N TYR A 420 -1.41 -6.21 -18.58
CA TYR A 420 -0.17 -6.48 -17.82
C TYR A 420 0.94 -7.10 -18.69
N ALA A 421 0.64 -7.40 -19.97
CA ALA A 421 1.63 -7.92 -20.88
C ALA A 421 2.60 -6.82 -21.32
N TRP A 422 3.87 -7.19 -21.48
CA TRP A 422 4.87 -6.31 -22.09
C TRP A 422 4.80 -6.38 -23.62
N THR A 423 5.10 -5.27 -24.25
CA THR A 423 5.15 -5.14 -25.70
C THR A 423 6.35 -4.28 -26.12
N VAL A 424 6.79 -4.45 -27.37
CA VAL A 424 7.75 -3.54 -28.02
C VAL A 424 6.96 -2.59 -28.91
N ILE A 425 7.25 -1.30 -28.81
CA ILE A 425 6.67 -0.25 -29.65
C ILE A 425 7.77 0.67 -30.17
N GLY A 426 7.63 1.13 -31.39
CA GLY A 426 8.64 2.00 -32.02
C GLY A 426 8.39 2.30 -33.49
N SER A 427 9.41 2.85 -34.13
CA SER A 427 9.45 2.95 -35.58
C SER A 427 10.00 1.68 -36.26
N VAL A 428 10.10 0.57 -35.52
CA VAL A 428 10.64 -0.73 -35.95
C VAL A 428 9.56 -1.57 -36.65
N GLY A 429 9.97 -2.54 -37.45
CA GLY A 429 9.06 -3.46 -38.11
C GLY A 429 8.16 -2.82 -39.16
N GLY A 430 8.51 -1.64 -39.69
CA GLY A 430 7.70 -0.90 -40.64
C GLY A 430 6.52 -0.15 -40.01
N THR A 431 6.52 0.07 -38.70
CA THR A 431 5.50 0.81 -37.96
C THR A 431 5.98 2.23 -37.63
N SER A 432 5.11 3.06 -37.05
CA SER A 432 5.40 4.45 -36.69
C SER A 432 4.88 4.77 -35.30
N TRP A 433 5.26 3.98 -34.27
CA TRP A 433 4.80 4.11 -32.89
C TRP A 433 3.30 3.86 -32.69
N ASP A 434 2.66 3.13 -33.60
CA ASP A 434 1.23 2.84 -33.64
C ASP A 434 0.90 1.35 -33.51
N THR A 435 1.90 0.49 -33.50
CA THR A 435 1.73 -0.97 -33.46
C THR A 435 2.63 -1.60 -32.41
N ASP A 436 2.04 -2.36 -31.51
CA ASP A 436 2.75 -3.10 -30.47
C ASP A 436 3.09 -4.52 -30.91
N PHE A 437 4.36 -4.91 -30.75
CA PHE A 437 4.81 -6.28 -30.94
C PHE A 437 4.75 -7.02 -29.60
N THR A 438 4.01 -8.14 -29.55
CA THR A 438 3.78 -8.91 -28.32
C THR A 438 5.07 -9.52 -27.79
N MET A 439 5.20 -9.57 -26.46
CA MET A 439 6.23 -10.30 -25.74
C MET A 439 5.60 -11.45 -24.96
N THR A 440 6.37 -12.53 -24.75
CA THR A 440 5.98 -13.68 -23.96
C THR A 440 6.97 -13.84 -22.81
N GLU A 441 6.48 -14.10 -21.61
CA GLU A 441 7.29 -14.34 -20.44
C GLU A 441 7.72 -15.80 -20.38
N ASP A 442 9.04 -16.06 -20.39
CA ASP A 442 9.64 -17.37 -20.16
C ASP A 442 11.18 -17.24 -20.07
N PRO A 443 11.84 -17.58 -18.94
CA PRO A 443 11.25 -17.83 -17.60
C PRO A 443 10.66 -16.57 -16.95
N ALA A 444 10.08 -16.71 -15.76
CA ALA A 444 9.54 -15.58 -15.00
C ALA A 444 10.55 -14.43 -14.89
N GLY A 445 10.07 -13.19 -15.05
CA GLY A 445 10.89 -11.98 -15.10
C GLY A 445 11.64 -11.75 -16.42
N THR A 446 11.54 -12.69 -17.39
CA THR A 446 12.18 -12.57 -18.71
C THR A 446 11.12 -12.57 -19.79
N TRP A 447 10.95 -11.43 -20.45
CA TRP A 447 10.01 -11.25 -21.54
C TRP A 447 10.73 -11.21 -22.87
N THR A 448 10.26 -11.94 -23.87
CA THR A 448 10.89 -11.99 -25.20
C THR A 448 9.84 -11.72 -26.28
N SER A 449 10.13 -10.77 -27.17
CA SER A 449 9.23 -10.41 -28.26
C SER A 449 9.16 -11.46 -29.36
N VAL A 450 8.15 -11.36 -30.21
CA VAL A 450 8.19 -11.92 -31.57
C VAL A 450 9.38 -11.37 -32.34
N ALA A 451 9.81 -12.05 -33.41
CA ALA A 451 10.86 -11.54 -34.29
C ALA A 451 10.37 -10.29 -35.04
N ILE A 452 11.19 -9.24 -35.02
CA ILE A 452 10.88 -7.92 -35.61
C ILE A 452 12.00 -7.58 -36.59
N ASN A 453 11.65 -7.21 -37.81
CA ASN A 453 12.62 -6.66 -38.78
C ASN A 453 12.92 -5.21 -38.38
N MET A 454 14.17 -4.90 -38.12
CA MET A 454 14.61 -3.60 -37.65
C MET A 454 15.68 -3.04 -38.59
N THR A 455 15.61 -1.76 -38.87
CA THR A 455 16.57 -1.03 -39.70
C THR A 455 17.44 -0.13 -38.84
N ALA A 456 18.73 -0.02 -39.15
CA ALA A 456 19.62 0.88 -38.42
C ALA A 456 19.08 2.32 -38.41
N GLY A 457 19.05 2.94 -37.25
CA GLY A 457 18.46 4.27 -36.98
C GLY A 457 16.98 4.27 -36.60
N GLU A 458 16.29 3.14 -36.71
CA GLU A 458 14.95 3.00 -36.10
C GLU A 458 15.04 3.00 -34.57
N GLU A 459 13.95 3.38 -33.90
CA GLU A 459 13.88 3.54 -32.45
C GLU A 459 12.76 2.73 -31.88
N PHE A 460 12.94 2.23 -30.64
CA PHE A 460 11.89 1.51 -29.94
C PHE A 460 11.98 1.69 -28.40
N LYS A 461 10.92 1.31 -27.72
CA LYS A 461 10.81 1.13 -26.28
C LYS A 461 10.06 -0.16 -25.98
N VAL A 462 10.12 -0.60 -24.72
CA VAL A 462 9.20 -1.61 -24.21
C VAL A 462 8.18 -0.93 -23.29
N ARG A 463 6.91 -1.37 -23.39
CA ARG A 463 5.84 -0.84 -22.52
C ARG A 463 4.90 -1.92 -22.06
N GLN A 464 4.26 -1.69 -20.91
CA GLN A 464 3.29 -2.62 -20.32
C GLN A 464 1.86 -2.16 -20.58
N GLY A 465 0.96 -3.09 -20.85
CA GLY A 465 -0.47 -2.83 -20.95
C GLY A 465 -0.88 -1.91 -22.09
N LEU A 466 -0.05 -1.79 -23.11
CA LEU A 466 -0.23 -0.86 -24.24
C LEU A 466 -0.26 0.62 -23.81
N SER A 467 0.23 0.92 -22.60
CA SER A 467 0.26 2.25 -22.00
C SER A 467 1.68 2.79 -21.91
N TRP A 468 1.82 4.12 -21.81
CA TRP A 468 3.10 4.77 -21.57
C TRP A 468 3.47 4.89 -20.09
N ASP A 469 2.58 4.49 -19.19
CA ASP A 469 2.74 4.65 -17.74
C ASP A 469 3.85 3.78 -17.18
N ASN A 470 4.05 2.62 -17.78
CA ASN A 470 5.13 1.72 -17.43
C ASN A 470 5.89 1.34 -18.68
N ASN A 471 6.94 2.12 -18.99
CA ASN A 471 7.79 1.91 -20.15
C ASN A 471 9.26 2.04 -19.76
N TYR A 472 10.11 1.34 -20.51
CA TYR A 472 11.55 1.37 -20.33
C TYR A 472 12.24 1.64 -21.67
N GLY A 473 13.35 2.40 -21.61
CA GLY A 473 14.16 2.77 -22.75
C GLY A 473 15.62 2.40 -22.57
N VAL A 474 16.52 3.27 -23.04
CA VAL A 474 17.98 3.10 -22.94
C VAL A 474 18.38 2.80 -21.50
N ASP A 475 19.35 1.87 -21.35
CA ASP A 475 19.91 1.43 -20.07
C ASP A 475 18.87 0.83 -19.07
N GLY A 476 17.68 0.46 -19.56
CA GLY A 476 16.60 -0.04 -18.71
C GLY A 476 16.00 1.04 -17.81
N GLU A 477 16.16 2.32 -18.14
CA GLU A 477 15.61 3.42 -17.37
C GLU A 477 14.10 3.56 -17.61
N LYS A 478 13.31 3.65 -16.50
CA LYS A 478 11.88 3.89 -16.58
C LYS A 478 11.60 5.28 -17.16
N GLY A 479 10.82 5.33 -18.24
CA GLY A 479 10.59 6.58 -18.99
C GLY A 479 11.81 7.07 -19.76
N GLY A 480 12.92 6.32 -19.78
CA GLY A 480 14.19 6.70 -20.42
C GLY A 480 14.09 6.99 -21.92
N ALA A 481 15.17 7.44 -22.54
CA ALA A 481 15.25 7.72 -23.97
C ALA A 481 14.94 6.48 -24.83
N ASN A 482 14.55 6.70 -26.10
CA ASN A 482 14.32 5.60 -27.03
C ASN A 482 15.61 4.83 -27.30
N ILE A 483 15.51 3.51 -27.44
CA ILE A 483 16.63 2.64 -27.83
C ILE A 483 16.77 2.72 -29.35
N VAL A 484 17.96 3.07 -29.83
CA VAL A 484 18.24 3.17 -31.25
C VAL A 484 18.82 1.84 -31.78
N VAL A 485 18.30 1.35 -32.88
CA VAL A 485 18.79 0.14 -33.54
C VAL A 485 20.12 0.50 -34.28
N GLU A 486 21.22 -0.09 -33.84
CA GLU A 486 22.54 0.20 -34.40
C GLU A 486 22.79 -0.50 -35.75
N THR A 487 22.29 -1.71 -35.90
CA THR A 487 22.53 -2.56 -37.10
C THR A 487 21.22 -3.14 -37.59
N SER A 488 20.99 -3.06 -38.90
CA SER A 488 19.79 -3.66 -39.51
C SER A 488 19.81 -5.18 -39.42
N GLY A 489 18.65 -5.77 -39.10
CA GLY A 489 18.50 -7.23 -38.96
C GLY A 489 17.11 -7.62 -38.46
N THR A 490 16.91 -8.92 -38.28
CA THR A 490 15.73 -9.45 -37.60
C THR A 490 16.11 -9.78 -36.16
N TYR A 491 15.42 -9.16 -35.23
CA TYR A 491 15.72 -9.27 -33.80
C TYR A 491 14.49 -9.67 -32.98
N LYS A 492 14.75 -10.31 -31.86
CA LYS A 492 13.81 -10.37 -30.70
C LYS A 492 14.31 -9.39 -29.65
N VAL A 493 13.42 -8.64 -29.06
CA VAL A 493 13.71 -7.80 -27.89
C VAL A 493 13.50 -8.65 -26.65
N GLN A 494 14.51 -8.74 -25.79
CA GLN A 494 14.41 -9.37 -24.50
C GLN A 494 14.46 -8.31 -23.40
N LEU A 495 13.47 -8.34 -22.51
CA LEU A 495 13.36 -7.51 -21.31
C LEU A 495 13.54 -8.43 -20.11
N VAL A 496 14.48 -8.12 -19.23
CA VAL A 496 14.80 -8.88 -18.02
C VAL A 496 14.74 -7.97 -16.82
N PHE A 497 13.99 -8.40 -15.80
CA PHE A 497 13.95 -7.77 -14.49
C PHE A 497 14.92 -8.51 -13.55
N GLY A 498 15.99 -7.84 -13.14
CA GLY A 498 16.98 -8.37 -12.22
C GLY A 498 16.50 -8.35 -10.76
N ALA A 499 17.07 -9.24 -9.96
CA ALA A 499 16.78 -9.31 -8.52
C ALA A 499 17.22 -8.06 -7.72
N ASP A 500 18.03 -7.20 -8.35
CA ASP A 500 18.54 -5.92 -7.81
C ASP A 500 17.76 -4.71 -8.35
N ASP A 501 16.52 -4.91 -8.78
CA ASP A 501 15.67 -3.93 -9.46
C ASP A 501 16.24 -3.41 -10.81
N SER A 502 17.33 -3.98 -11.29
CA SER A 502 17.85 -3.64 -12.60
C SER A 502 16.92 -4.11 -13.70
N VAL A 503 16.76 -3.29 -14.72
CA VAL A 503 16.04 -3.65 -15.94
C VAL A 503 17.03 -3.68 -17.10
N THR A 504 17.05 -4.79 -17.81
CA THR A 504 17.94 -4.96 -18.97
C THR A 504 17.11 -5.21 -20.22
N ILE A 505 17.37 -4.45 -21.28
CA ILE A 505 16.75 -4.62 -22.60
C ILE A 505 17.84 -5.00 -23.59
N THR A 506 17.68 -6.13 -24.26
CA THR A 506 18.69 -6.68 -25.16
C THR A 506 18.06 -7.04 -26.52
N LEU A 507 18.76 -6.73 -27.59
CA LEU A 507 18.44 -7.24 -28.94
C LEU A 507 19.13 -8.59 -29.17
N ILE A 508 18.33 -9.62 -29.40
CA ILE A 508 18.80 -10.97 -29.74
C ILE A 508 18.54 -11.22 -31.20
N ALA A 509 19.58 -11.53 -31.99
CA ALA A 509 19.39 -11.87 -33.38
C ALA A 509 18.43 -13.07 -33.53
N ALA A 510 17.42 -12.92 -34.36
CA ALA A 510 16.52 -14.03 -34.67
C ALA A 510 17.14 -14.80 -35.87
N GLU A 511 17.23 -16.14 -35.70
CA GLU A 511 17.71 -17.03 -36.77
C GLU A 511 16.72 -17.12 -37.92
#